data_740ccfe27b4233a229f3c7d4713bd14c
#
_entry.id   740ccfe27b4233a229f3c7d4713bd14c
#
_cell.length_a   1.000
_cell.length_b   1.000
_cell.length_c   1.000
_cell.angle_alpha   90.00
_cell.angle_beta   90.00
_cell.angle_gamma   90.00
#
_symmetry.space_group_name_H-M   'P 1'
#
loop_
_entity.id
_entity.type
_entity.pdbx_description
1 polymer ?
#
loop_
_entity_poly.entity_id
_entity_poly.type
_entity_poly.pdbx_seq_one_letter_code
_entity_poly.pdbx_strand_id
1 'polypeptide(L)'
;MSKARYDSQQLNDLVLQMMETELGGEQVYRTALTCAVNPDLKDEWEGYLQETLTHQEVVRSLCDTLGLDPDTQSPTRRVVKHIGESLVKAMQLAKQGGDP
;
A
#
# COMPACT_ATOMS: atom_id res chain seq x y z
N MET A 1 -5.82 34.26 7.70
CA MET A 1 -5.47 33.46 7.69
C MET A 1 -5.93 32.45 7.07
N SER A 2 -5.44 32.05 6.67
CA SER A 2 -5.91 31.17 6.12
C SER A 2 -6.15 30.22 6.70
N LYS A 3 -6.84 29.94 6.97
CA LYS A 3 -7.06 28.97 7.50
C LYS A 3 -6.76 27.83 6.78
N ALA A 4 -6.47 26.81 7.35
CA ALA A 4 -6.17 25.57 6.73
C ALA A 4 -7.33 25.13 5.91
N ARG A 5 -7.04 24.60 4.77
CA ARG A 5 -8.03 24.10 3.90
C ARG A 5 -8.56 22.80 4.34
N TYR A 6 -7.81 22.03 5.16
CA TYR A 6 -8.27 20.79 5.71
C TYR A 6 -8.20 20.91 7.21
N ASP A 7 -9.04 20.25 7.95
CA ASP A 7 -8.81 20.09 9.35
C ASP A 7 -7.79 18.96 9.57
N SER A 8 -7.28 18.88 10.79
CA SER A 8 -6.27 17.90 11.15
C SER A 8 -6.76 16.46 10.97
N GLN A 9 -8.03 16.24 11.21
CA GLN A 9 -8.62 14.90 11.09
C GLN A 9 -8.65 14.45 9.65
N GLN A 10 -8.99 15.34 8.72
CA GLN A 10 -8.99 15.01 7.29
C GLN A 10 -7.57 14.71 6.81
N LEU A 11 -6.60 15.51 7.23
CA LEU A 11 -5.22 15.28 6.85
C LEU A 11 -4.72 13.94 7.39
N ASN A 12 -5.01 13.66 8.66
CA ASN A 12 -4.60 12.41 9.27
C ASN A 12 -5.21 11.22 8.54
N ASP A 13 -6.47 11.33 8.15
CA ASP A 13 -7.15 10.24 7.44
C ASP A 13 -6.52 9.99 6.08
N LEU A 14 -6.15 11.05 5.34
CA LEU A 14 -5.47 10.90 4.07
C LEU A 14 -4.11 10.20 4.24
N VAL A 15 -3.37 10.57 5.28
CA VAL A 15 -2.07 9.96 5.54
C VAL A 15 -2.23 8.48 5.89
N LEU A 16 -3.26 8.14 6.66
CA LEU A 16 -3.55 6.74 6.98
C LEU A 16 -3.91 5.93 5.74
N GLN A 17 -4.66 6.54 4.81
CA GLN A 17 -4.95 5.90 3.52
C GLN A 17 -3.67 5.68 2.72
N MET A 18 -2.76 6.66 2.72
CA MET A 18 -1.47 6.52 2.06
C MET A 18 -0.67 5.36 2.66
N MET A 19 -0.66 5.26 3.99
CA MET A 19 0.03 4.17 4.66
C MET A 19 -0.54 2.82 4.23
N GLU A 20 -1.87 2.71 4.21
CA GLU A 20 -2.52 1.46 3.82
C GLU A 20 -2.26 1.12 2.36
N THR A 21 -2.23 2.14 1.49
CA THR A 21 -1.93 1.95 0.07
C THR A 21 -0.54 1.36 -0.11
N GLU A 22 0.45 1.86 0.64
CA GLU A 22 1.81 1.32 0.54
C GLU A 22 1.92 -0.08 1.13
N LEU A 23 1.21 -0.36 2.22
CA LEU A 23 1.18 -1.71 2.79
C LEU A 23 0.52 -2.69 1.82
N GLY A 24 -0.58 -2.28 1.19
CA GLY A 24 -1.25 -3.09 0.18
C GLY A 24 -0.38 -3.32 -1.03
N GLY A 25 0.34 -2.30 -1.46
CA GLY A 25 1.28 -2.39 -2.58
C GLY A 25 2.36 -3.43 -2.32
N GLU A 26 2.87 -3.47 -1.09
CA GLU A 26 3.85 -4.49 -0.72
C GLU A 26 3.29 -5.89 -0.94
N GLN A 27 2.06 -6.14 -0.47
CA GLN A 27 1.44 -7.45 -0.62
C GLN A 27 1.20 -7.80 -2.09
N VAL A 28 0.77 -6.82 -2.88
CA VAL A 28 0.55 -7.02 -4.32
C VAL A 28 1.86 -7.39 -5.01
N TYR A 29 2.95 -6.66 -4.76
CA TYR A 29 4.22 -6.95 -5.43
C TYR A 29 4.83 -8.26 -4.97
N ARG A 30 4.73 -8.59 -3.67
CA ARG A 30 5.20 -9.89 -3.20
C ARG A 30 4.42 -11.04 -3.83
N THR A 31 3.11 -10.88 -3.98
CA THR A 31 2.27 -11.88 -4.63
C THR A 31 2.63 -11.99 -6.12
N ALA A 32 2.81 -10.84 -6.78
CA ALA A 32 3.19 -10.80 -8.19
C ALA A 32 4.50 -11.55 -8.43
N LEU A 33 5.47 -11.39 -7.53
CA LEU A 33 6.75 -12.10 -7.65
C LEU A 33 6.57 -13.61 -7.58
N THR A 34 5.56 -14.10 -6.86
CA THR A 34 5.29 -15.54 -6.82
C THR A 34 4.62 -16.04 -8.08
N CYS A 35 4.00 -15.14 -8.86
CA CYS A 35 3.28 -15.51 -10.08
C CYS A 35 4.12 -15.36 -11.34
N ALA A 36 5.10 -14.47 -11.33
CA ALA A 36 5.88 -14.14 -12.52
C ALA A 36 6.87 -15.24 -12.84
N VAL A 37 6.95 -15.60 -14.12
CA VAL A 37 7.96 -16.57 -14.59
C VAL A 37 9.01 -15.90 -15.47
N ASN A 38 8.73 -14.71 -16.00
CA ASN A 38 9.66 -13.98 -16.83
C ASN A 38 10.68 -13.25 -15.96
N PRO A 39 12.00 -13.49 -16.15
CA PRO A 39 13.02 -12.87 -15.30
C PRO A 39 13.03 -11.34 -15.35
N ASP A 40 12.79 -10.76 -16.51
CA ASP A 40 12.80 -9.30 -16.66
C ASP A 40 11.64 -8.69 -15.87
N LEU A 41 10.49 -9.33 -15.90
CA LEU A 41 9.32 -8.89 -15.16
C LEU A 41 9.56 -9.03 -13.67
N LYS A 42 10.21 -10.12 -13.24
CA LYS A 42 10.56 -10.28 -11.83
C LYS A 42 11.48 -9.17 -11.36
N ASP A 43 12.46 -8.79 -12.18
CA ASP A 43 13.38 -7.72 -11.82
C ASP A 43 12.65 -6.39 -11.64
N GLU A 44 11.72 -6.07 -12.55
CA GLU A 44 10.93 -4.85 -12.44
C GLU A 44 10.08 -4.84 -11.18
N TRP A 45 9.42 -5.94 -10.88
CA TRP A 45 8.54 -6.03 -9.73
C TRP A 45 9.32 -6.01 -8.43
N GLU A 46 10.53 -6.57 -8.43
CA GLU A 46 11.43 -6.45 -7.30
C GLU A 46 11.79 -4.99 -7.05
N GLY A 47 12.06 -4.23 -8.12
CA GLY A 47 12.32 -2.80 -8.03
C GLY A 47 11.14 -2.04 -7.45
N TYR A 48 9.93 -2.33 -7.92
CA TYR A 48 8.73 -1.69 -7.40
C TYR A 48 8.49 -2.03 -5.93
N LEU A 49 8.79 -3.27 -5.55
CA LEU A 49 8.70 -3.66 -4.15
C LEU A 49 9.64 -2.82 -3.28
N GLN A 50 10.88 -2.65 -3.73
CA GLN A 50 11.85 -1.84 -2.98
C GLN A 50 11.41 -0.39 -2.87
N GLU A 51 10.86 0.18 -3.95
CA GLU A 51 10.31 1.52 -3.91
C GLU A 51 9.16 1.63 -2.93
N THR A 52 8.28 0.63 -2.91
CA THR A 52 7.14 0.59 -2.00
C THR A 52 7.59 0.56 -0.55
N LEU A 53 8.61 -0.24 -0.25
CA LEU A 53 9.16 -0.32 1.11
C LEU A 53 9.75 1.04 1.53
N THR A 54 10.41 1.72 0.61
CA THR A 54 10.93 3.06 0.87
C THR A 54 9.78 4.05 1.11
N HIS A 55 8.72 3.96 0.32
CA HIS A 55 7.55 4.83 0.51
C HIS A 55 6.91 4.61 1.88
N GLN A 56 6.86 3.36 2.36
CA GLN A 56 6.35 3.09 3.69
C GLN A 56 7.14 3.84 4.76
N GLU A 57 8.47 3.87 4.62
CA GLU A 57 9.32 4.60 5.57
C GLU A 57 9.04 6.10 5.53
N VAL A 58 8.85 6.63 4.33
CA VAL A 58 8.54 8.06 4.17
C VAL A 58 7.21 8.39 4.84
N VAL A 59 6.19 7.57 4.62
CA VAL A 59 4.88 7.80 5.23
C VAL A 59 4.94 7.65 6.74
N ARG A 60 5.70 6.69 7.26
CA ARG A 60 5.88 6.55 8.70
C ARG A 60 6.55 7.77 9.30
N SER A 61 7.54 8.34 8.61
CA SER A 61 8.17 9.58 9.05
C SER A 61 7.19 10.74 9.06
N LEU A 62 6.32 10.80 8.05
CA LEU A 62 5.29 11.81 8.01
C LEU A 62 4.32 11.65 9.18
N CYS A 63 3.90 10.43 9.49
CA CYS A 63 3.06 10.16 10.64
C CYS A 63 3.73 10.64 11.93
N ASP A 64 5.02 10.35 12.08
CA ASP A 64 5.77 10.77 13.25
C ASP A 64 5.78 12.30 13.38
N THR A 65 6.01 13.01 12.28
CA THR A 65 5.99 14.46 12.27
C THR A 65 4.62 15.01 12.69
N LEU A 66 3.55 14.33 12.28
CA LEU A 66 2.18 14.77 12.59
C LEU A 66 1.70 14.30 13.97
N GLY A 67 2.51 13.52 14.69
CA GLY A 67 2.09 12.92 15.93
C GLY A 67 0.99 11.88 15.76
N LEU A 68 0.98 11.21 14.62
CA LEU A 68 -0.04 10.24 14.23
C LEU A 68 0.52 8.84 14.29
N ASP A 69 -0.19 7.93 14.96
CA ASP A 69 0.18 6.52 14.97
C ASP A 69 -0.12 5.91 13.61
N PRO A 70 0.88 5.40 12.88
CA PRO A 70 0.65 4.84 11.54
C PRO A 70 -0.23 3.59 11.54
N ASP A 71 -0.48 2.99 12.67
CA ASP A 71 -1.34 1.82 12.77
C ASP A 71 -2.80 2.16 13.12
N THR A 72 -3.11 3.44 13.27
CA THR A 72 -4.48 3.89 13.56
C THR A 72 -5.42 3.45 12.45
N GLN A 73 -6.55 2.89 12.83
CA GLN A 73 -7.55 2.43 11.86
C GLN A 73 -8.61 3.51 11.63
N SER A 74 -9.21 3.47 10.45
CA SER A 74 -10.32 4.36 10.09
C SER A 74 -11.21 3.66 9.08
N PRO A 75 -12.46 4.11 8.92
CA PRO A 75 -13.34 3.51 7.92
C PRO A 75 -12.77 3.57 6.50
N THR A 76 -12.20 4.71 6.12
CA THR A 76 -11.61 4.86 4.79
C THR A 76 -10.39 3.99 4.60
N ARG A 77 -9.56 3.87 5.65
CA ARG A 77 -8.40 2.99 5.61
C ARG A 77 -8.83 1.54 5.40
N ARG A 78 -9.93 1.12 6.02
CA ARG A 78 -10.43 -0.25 5.85
C ARG A 78 -10.89 -0.52 4.42
N VAL A 79 -11.45 0.49 3.74
CA VAL A 79 -11.83 0.34 2.33
C VAL A 79 -10.58 0.12 1.47
N VAL A 80 -9.53 0.91 1.67
CA VAL A 80 -8.27 0.76 0.94
C VAL A 80 -7.66 -0.62 1.18
N LYS A 81 -7.68 -1.07 2.42
CA LYS A 81 -7.18 -2.39 2.78
C LYS A 81 -7.94 -3.49 2.05
N HIS A 82 -9.26 -3.39 1.99
CA HIS A 82 -10.10 -4.36 1.30
C HIS A 82 -9.77 -4.43 -0.19
N ILE A 83 -9.57 -3.28 -0.82
CA ILE A 83 -9.19 -3.23 -2.23
C ILE A 83 -7.88 -3.98 -2.46
N GLY A 84 -6.86 -3.72 -1.63
CA GLY A 84 -5.58 -4.40 -1.74
C GLY A 84 -5.70 -5.90 -1.54
N GLU A 85 -6.46 -6.32 -0.54
CA GLU A 85 -6.68 -7.73 -0.28
C GLU A 85 -7.41 -8.41 -1.43
N SER A 86 -8.34 -7.71 -2.08
CA SER A 86 -9.06 -8.23 -3.22
C SER A 86 -8.14 -8.44 -4.42
N LEU A 87 -7.20 -7.53 -4.65
CA LEU A 87 -6.22 -7.68 -5.72
C LEU A 87 -5.32 -8.89 -5.48
N VAL A 88 -4.84 -9.05 -4.25
CA VAL A 88 -4.00 -10.20 -3.89
C VAL A 88 -4.77 -11.50 -4.10
N LYS A 89 -6.03 -11.52 -3.69
CA LYS A 89 -6.88 -12.70 -3.85
C LYS A 89 -7.07 -13.06 -5.32
N ALA A 90 -7.30 -12.05 -6.16
CA ALA A 90 -7.45 -12.26 -7.60
C ALA A 90 -6.20 -12.88 -8.20
N MET A 91 -5.02 -12.38 -7.79
CA MET A 91 -3.75 -12.90 -8.28
C MET A 91 -3.51 -14.34 -7.83
N GLN A 92 -3.86 -14.66 -6.59
CA GLN A 92 -3.73 -16.02 -6.07
C GLN A 92 -4.64 -16.99 -6.80
N LEU A 93 -5.86 -16.55 -7.12
CA LEU A 93 -6.79 -17.38 -7.88
C LEU A 93 -6.28 -17.62 -9.30
N ALA A 94 -5.72 -16.61 -9.94
CA ALA A 94 -5.14 -16.76 -11.27
C ALA A 94 -3.99 -17.77 -11.26
N LYS A 95 -3.13 -17.68 -10.23
CA LYS A 95 -2.03 -18.62 -10.08
C LYS A 95 -2.53 -20.04 -9.89
N GLN A 96 -3.56 -20.23 -9.07
CA GLN A 96 -4.14 -21.55 -8.82
C GLN A 96 -4.80 -22.11 -10.07
N GLY A 97 -5.30 -21.26 -10.96
CA GLY A 97 -5.89 -21.67 -12.22
C GLY A 97 -4.91 -22.26 -13.21
N GLY A 98 -3.62 -22.16 -12.90
CA GLY A 98 -2.58 -22.77 -13.73
C GLY A 98 -2.20 -21.99 -14.96
N ASP A 99 -2.71 -20.79 -15.11
CA ASP A 99 -2.31 -19.95 -16.23
C ASP A 99 -1.04 -19.21 -15.89
N PRO A 100 -0.03 -19.36 -16.71
CA PRO A 100 1.23 -18.68 -16.47
C PRO A 100 1.14 -17.18 -16.66
#